data_dd5ef4e7ccfb0b41e95f09baaacc946d
#
_entry.id   dd5ef4e7ccfb0b41e95f09baaacc946d
#
_cell.length_a   1.000
_cell.length_b   1.000
_cell.length_c   1.000
_cell.angle_alpha   90.00
_cell.angle_beta   90.00
_cell.angle_gamma   90.00
#
_symmetry.space_group_name_H-M   'P 1'
#
loop_
_entity.id
_entity.type
_entity.pdbx_description
1 polymer ?
#
loop_
_entity_poly.entity_id
_entity_poly.type
_entity_poly.pdbx_seq_one_letter_code
_entity_poly.pdbx_strand_id
1 'polypeptide(L)'
;MEMIAIETFRAYLIQAFPDADIRIVDNRGTLDHFTLFIATDAFEGVGLLDRHRKVQAALKEPMDDGRIHALEIRAETRSVR
;
A
#
# COMPACT_ATOMS: atom_id res chain seq x y z
N MET A 1 18.09 -3.56 -11.81
CA MET A 1 17.25 -2.67 -11.00
C MET A 1 15.93 -3.31 -10.71
N GLU A 2 15.52 -3.29 -9.46
CA GLU A 2 14.27 -3.90 -9.04
C GLU A 2 13.09 -2.99 -9.31
N MET A 3 11.97 -3.60 -9.68
CA MET A 3 10.73 -2.89 -9.87
C MET A 3 9.58 -3.86 -9.61
N ILE A 4 8.37 -3.33 -9.43
CA ILE A 4 7.22 -4.16 -9.16
C ILE A 4 6.06 -3.73 -10.06
N ALA A 5 5.41 -4.70 -10.69
CA ALA A 5 4.22 -4.43 -11.49
C ALA A 5 3.08 -3.98 -10.57
N ILE A 6 2.23 -3.08 -11.07
CA ILE A 6 1.10 -2.56 -10.30
C ILE A 6 0.19 -3.69 -9.83
N GLU A 7 -0.03 -4.69 -10.67
CA GLU A 7 -0.90 -5.81 -10.32
C GLU A 7 -0.33 -6.64 -9.15
N THR A 8 0.98 -6.83 -9.14
CA THR A 8 1.65 -7.55 -8.07
C THR A 8 1.58 -6.76 -6.76
N PHE A 9 1.82 -5.45 -6.84
CA PHE A 9 1.71 -4.54 -5.71
C PHE A 9 0.30 -4.66 -5.08
N ARG A 10 -0.73 -4.58 -5.93
CA ARG A 10 -2.11 -4.67 -5.49
C ARG A 10 -2.41 -6.02 -4.83
N ALA A 11 -1.86 -7.11 -5.38
CA ALA A 11 -2.09 -8.45 -4.86
C ALA A 11 -1.61 -8.60 -3.42
N TYR A 12 -0.43 -8.05 -3.11
CA TYR A 12 0.06 -8.06 -1.73
C TYR A 12 -0.93 -7.38 -0.78
N LEU A 13 -1.49 -6.25 -1.21
CA LEU A 13 -2.40 -5.48 -0.37
C LEU A 13 -3.75 -6.17 -0.22
N ILE A 14 -4.30 -6.73 -1.29
CA ILE A 14 -5.59 -7.41 -1.24
C ILE A 14 -5.52 -8.66 -0.37
N GLN A 15 -4.39 -9.32 -0.33
CA GLN A 15 -4.23 -10.48 0.53
C GLN A 15 -4.40 -10.09 2.00
N ALA A 16 -3.89 -8.92 2.39
CA ALA A 16 -3.98 -8.44 3.77
C ALA A 16 -5.28 -7.69 4.04
N PHE A 17 -5.84 -7.03 3.03
CA PHE A 17 -7.02 -6.17 3.15
C PHE A 17 -7.98 -6.48 2.00
N PRO A 18 -8.76 -7.59 2.12
CA PRO A 18 -9.58 -8.04 0.98
C PRO A 18 -10.66 -7.06 0.54
N ASP A 19 -11.09 -6.17 1.44
CA ASP A 19 -12.14 -5.19 1.13
C ASP A 19 -11.59 -3.85 0.63
N ALA A 20 -10.28 -3.72 0.49
CA ALA A 20 -9.67 -2.40 0.29
C ALA A 20 -9.98 -1.81 -1.06
N ASP A 21 -10.22 -0.51 -1.06
CA ASP A 21 -10.15 0.32 -2.26
C ASP A 21 -8.73 0.82 -2.38
N ILE A 22 -8.09 0.55 -3.52
CA ILE A 22 -6.66 0.78 -3.68
C ILE A 22 -6.43 1.58 -4.95
N ARG A 23 -5.63 2.65 -4.82
CA ARG A 23 -5.13 3.39 -5.97
C ARG A 23 -3.62 3.54 -5.80
N ILE A 24 -2.87 3.14 -6.81
CA ILE A 24 -1.42 3.16 -6.80
C ILE A 24 -0.96 4.10 -7.90
N VAL A 25 -0.15 5.09 -7.52
CA VAL A 25 0.40 6.06 -8.47
C VAL A 25 1.89 5.82 -8.58
N ASP A 26 2.36 5.60 -9.80
CA ASP A 26 3.78 5.45 -10.10
C ASP A 26 4.36 6.83 -10.31
N ASN A 27 5.04 7.37 -9.30
CA ASN A 27 5.42 8.79 -9.28
C ASN A 27 6.45 9.16 -10.33
N ARG A 28 7.27 8.20 -10.76
CA ARG A 28 8.36 8.48 -11.71
C ARG A 28 8.24 7.74 -13.02
N GLY A 29 7.25 6.85 -13.15
CA GLY A 29 7.15 6.00 -14.32
C GLY A 29 8.18 4.86 -14.34
N THR A 30 8.85 4.60 -13.22
CA THR A 30 9.89 3.57 -13.12
C THR A 30 9.46 2.36 -12.30
N LEU A 31 8.23 2.35 -11.78
CA LEU A 31 7.63 1.25 -11.03
C LEU A 31 8.43 0.89 -9.77
N ASP A 32 8.98 1.89 -9.09
CA ASP A 32 9.69 1.69 -7.83
C ASP A 32 9.47 2.82 -6.82
N HIS A 33 8.84 3.93 -7.23
CA HIS A 33 8.51 5.06 -6.34
C HIS A 33 7.01 5.33 -6.46
N PHE A 34 6.27 5.13 -5.37
CA PHE A 34 4.81 5.11 -5.44
C PHE A 34 4.16 5.99 -4.39
N THR A 35 2.96 6.46 -4.72
CA THR A 35 1.99 6.93 -3.73
C THR A 35 0.85 5.94 -3.71
N LEU A 36 0.54 5.43 -2.53
CA LEU A 36 -0.54 4.47 -2.32
C LEU A 36 -1.69 5.15 -1.59
N PHE A 37 -2.88 5.07 -2.20
CA PHE A 37 -4.12 5.46 -1.53
C PHE A 37 -4.86 4.16 -1.23
N ILE A 38 -5.10 3.91 0.06
CA ILE A 38 -5.78 2.68 0.47
C ILE A 38 -6.85 3.00 1.51
N ALA A 39 -8.06 2.50 1.27
CA ALA A 39 -9.16 2.65 2.19
C ALA A 39 -9.74 1.28 2.48
N THR A 40 -9.87 0.96 3.76
CA THR A 40 -10.39 -0.34 4.19
C THR A 40 -11.04 -0.23 5.55
N ASP A 41 -12.06 -1.03 5.80
CA ASP A 41 -12.71 -1.11 7.11
C ASP A 41 -11.75 -1.62 8.19
N ALA A 42 -10.68 -2.30 7.80
CA ALA A 42 -9.67 -2.78 8.75
C ALA A 42 -8.98 -1.64 9.49
N PHE A 43 -9.06 -0.41 8.98
CA PHE A 43 -8.46 0.75 9.63
C PHE A 43 -9.39 1.45 10.61
N GLU A 44 -10.62 0.98 10.74
CA GLU A 44 -11.57 1.59 11.66
C GLU A 44 -11.06 1.51 13.08
N GLY A 45 -11.01 2.66 13.78
CA GLY A 45 -10.50 2.71 15.14
C GLY A 45 -8.99 2.58 15.25
N VAL A 46 -8.28 2.55 14.13
CA VAL A 46 -6.82 2.38 14.11
C VAL A 46 -6.18 3.74 13.86
N GLY A 47 -5.22 4.11 14.72
CA GLY A 47 -4.50 5.37 14.57
C GLY A 47 -3.64 5.39 13.31
N LEU A 48 -3.29 6.58 12.86
CA LEU A 48 -2.61 6.76 11.58
C LEU A 48 -1.28 6.01 11.51
N LEU A 49 -0.48 6.07 12.55
CA LEU A 49 0.81 5.38 12.58
C LEU A 49 0.63 3.87 12.43
N ASP A 50 -0.35 3.32 13.15
CA ASP A 50 -0.59 1.88 13.10
C ASP A 50 -1.15 1.45 11.75
N ARG A 51 -1.91 2.31 11.06
CA ARG A 51 -2.35 2.03 9.69
C ARG A 51 -1.14 1.87 8.77
N HIS A 52 -0.17 2.79 8.90
CA HIS A 52 1.04 2.73 8.08
C HIS A 52 1.82 1.44 8.38
N ARG A 53 1.91 1.06 9.64
CA ARG A 53 2.61 -0.17 10.01
C ARG A 53 1.94 -1.40 9.44
N LYS A 54 0.60 -1.42 9.41
CA LYS A 54 -0.13 -2.55 8.83
C LYS A 54 0.11 -2.65 7.33
N VAL A 55 0.14 -1.51 6.63
CA VAL A 55 0.43 -1.51 5.20
C VAL A 55 1.87 -1.96 4.95
N GLN A 56 2.81 -1.45 5.73
CA GLN A 56 4.22 -1.83 5.59
C GLN A 56 4.42 -3.32 5.83
N ALA A 57 3.69 -3.89 6.79
CA ALA A 57 3.76 -5.33 7.04
C ALA A 57 3.25 -6.14 5.84
N ALA A 58 2.18 -5.66 5.19
CA ALA A 58 1.64 -6.32 4.01
C ALA A 58 2.61 -6.27 2.83
N LEU A 59 3.43 -5.23 2.77
CA LEU A 59 4.36 -4.99 1.66
C LEU A 59 5.80 -5.31 2.05
N LYS A 60 6.00 -6.05 3.13
CA LYS A 60 7.34 -6.28 3.66
C LYS A 60 8.27 -6.88 2.62
N GLU A 61 7.82 -7.89 1.90
CA GLU A 61 8.66 -8.59 0.95
C GLU A 61 9.17 -7.67 -0.16
N PRO A 62 8.29 -6.97 -0.89
CA PRO A 62 8.79 -6.12 -1.98
C PRO A 62 9.51 -4.87 -1.48
N MET A 63 9.28 -4.44 -0.25
CA MET A 63 10.06 -3.33 0.31
C MET A 63 11.45 -3.79 0.72
N ASP A 64 11.54 -4.98 1.34
CA ASP A 64 12.81 -5.51 1.81
C ASP A 64 13.76 -5.86 0.66
N ASP A 65 13.21 -6.34 -0.46
CA ASP A 65 14.05 -6.74 -1.58
C ASP A 65 14.30 -5.61 -2.59
N GLY A 66 13.80 -4.41 -2.30
CA GLY A 66 14.09 -3.23 -3.10
C GLY A 66 13.18 -3.00 -4.30
N ARG A 67 12.16 -3.86 -4.51
CA ARG A 67 11.21 -3.63 -5.62
C ARG A 67 10.37 -2.38 -5.40
N ILE A 68 10.08 -2.04 -4.13
CA ILE A 68 9.46 -0.76 -3.78
C ILE A 68 10.54 0.06 -3.10
N HIS A 69 11.01 1.09 -3.79
CA HIS A 69 12.12 1.92 -3.31
C HIS A 69 11.65 3.03 -2.38
N ALA A 70 10.56 3.66 -2.73
CA ALA A 70 9.97 4.74 -1.94
C ALA A 70 8.46 4.63 -2.00
N LEU A 71 7.81 4.87 -0.87
CA LEU A 71 6.36 4.69 -0.76
C LEU A 71 5.79 5.74 0.16
N GLU A 72 4.86 6.54 -0.38
CA GLU A 72 4.01 7.41 0.42
C GLU A 72 2.67 6.71 0.61
N ILE A 73 2.19 6.65 1.85
CA ILE A 73 0.96 5.92 2.18
C ILE A 73 -0.10 6.90 2.64
N ARG A 74 -1.27 6.84 2.01
CA ARG A 74 -2.48 7.56 2.40
C ARG A 74 -3.53 6.55 2.79
N ALA A 75 -3.69 6.30 4.10
CA ALA A 75 -4.52 5.21 4.62
C ALA A 75 -5.77 5.76 5.30
N GLU A 76 -6.95 5.34 4.84
CA GLU A 76 -8.23 5.82 5.33
C GLU A 76 -9.17 4.65 5.58
N THR A 77 -10.24 4.93 6.35
CA THR A 77 -11.31 3.94 6.52
C THR A 77 -12.31 4.08 5.38
N ARG A 78 -12.94 2.96 4.99
CA ARG A 78 -13.96 3.00 3.94
C ARG A 78 -15.28 3.57 4.45
N SER A 79 -15.52 3.46 5.75
CA SER A 79 -16.79 3.89 6.35
C SER A 79 -16.88 5.39 6.51
N VAL A 80 -15.84 6.14 6.24
CA VAL A 80 -15.85 7.60 6.34
C VAL A 80 -16.76 8.18 5.27
N ARG A 81 -17.60 9.13 5.66
CA ARG A 81 -18.51 9.84 4.76
C ARG A 81 -18.31 11.33 4.92
#